data_0107601afc6b49aaff102a04eb1c2157
#
_entry.id   0107601afc6b49aaff102a04eb1c2157
#
_cell.length_a   1.000
_cell.length_b   1.000
_cell.length_c   1.000
_cell.angle_alpha   90.00
_cell.angle_beta   90.00
_cell.angle_gamma   90.00
#
_symmetry.space_group_name_H-M   'P 1'
#
loop_
_entity.id
_entity.type
_entity.pdbx_description
1 polymer ?
#
loop_
_entity_poly.entity_id
_entity_poly.type
_entity_poly.pdbx_seq_one_letter_code
_entity_poly.pdbx_strand_id
1 'polypeptide(L)'
;STVTFSAAMATLSGLARLLAGDGVATAVDRTRTAVEGTALAQERLLDDPEASAERLRAWHGGRSVTVTLGRGPARAAAEMSALLLKECGVMAESIESGAFRHGPLELAGPDMAAVVFATEPETRRLDLGLADDLVEAGSGVLVVTPDGEAPKGAEAIATGYLDRALVSAAAIVPVQLLAWGLARAAGRSPGVYTRATKVTTRE
;
A
#
# COMPACT_ATOMS: atom_id res chain seq x y z
N SER A 1 9.85 -8.88 -4.72
CA SER A 1 8.60 -9.50 -5.14
C SER A 1 7.61 -9.53 -3.97
N THR A 2 6.33 -9.56 -4.26
CA THR A 2 5.24 -9.55 -3.28
C THR A 2 5.31 -10.72 -2.29
N VAL A 3 5.63 -11.91 -2.78
CA VAL A 3 5.79 -13.11 -1.93
C VAL A 3 6.91 -12.90 -0.91
N THR A 4 8.03 -12.34 -1.33
CA THR A 4 9.16 -12.04 -0.43
C THR A 4 8.77 -11.03 0.64
N PHE A 5 8.01 -9.99 0.29
CA PHE A 5 7.53 -8.99 1.24
C PHE A 5 6.61 -9.62 2.30
N SER A 6 5.59 -10.38 1.88
CA SER A 6 4.66 -11.04 2.80
C SER A 6 5.35 -12.07 3.70
N ALA A 7 6.29 -12.85 3.15
CA ALA A 7 7.08 -13.82 3.92
C ALA A 7 7.99 -13.13 4.95
N ALA A 8 8.64 -12.02 4.58
CA ALA A 8 9.44 -11.23 5.50
C ALA A 8 8.61 -10.66 6.65
N MET A 9 7.43 -10.11 6.34
CA MET A 9 6.51 -9.59 7.36
C MET A 9 6.08 -10.69 8.33
N ALA A 10 5.72 -11.87 7.83
CA ALA A 10 5.33 -13.01 8.67
C ALA A 10 6.49 -13.47 9.58
N THR A 11 7.70 -13.60 9.02
CA THR A 11 8.90 -14.01 9.78
C THR A 11 9.24 -12.99 10.87
N LEU A 12 9.23 -11.68 10.53
CA LEU A 12 9.51 -10.62 11.49
C LEU A 12 8.43 -10.52 12.57
N SER A 13 7.16 -10.76 12.23
CA SER A 13 6.07 -10.83 13.21
C SER A 13 6.28 -11.94 14.23
N GLY A 14 6.64 -13.15 13.76
CA GLY A 14 6.97 -14.27 14.65
C GLY A 14 8.16 -13.97 15.56
N LEU A 15 9.22 -13.39 15.01
CA LEU A 15 10.40 -12.97 15.79
C LEU A 15 10.04 -11.90 16.84
N ALA A 16 9.26 -10.89 16.46
CA ALA A 16 8.83 -9.83 17.38
C ALA A 16 8.03 -10.39 18.57
N ARG A 17 7.17 -11.38 18.34
CA ARG A 17 6.42 -12.07 19.41
C ARG A 17 7.33 -12.81 20.37
N LEU A 18 8.34 -13.53 19.84
CA LEU A 18 9.35 -14.19 20.67
C LEU A 18 10.14 -13.19 21.51
N LEU A 19 10.56 -12.08 20.93
CA LEU A 19 11.29 -11.02 21.64
C LEU A 19 10.40 -10.31 22.67
N ALA A 20 9.10 -10.28 22.46
CA ALA A 20 8.12 -9.77 23.43
C ALA A 20 7.81 -10.75 24.58
N GLY A 21 8.39 -11.95 24.55
CA GLY A 21 8.28 -12.94 25.63
C GLY A 21 7.26 -14.05 25.38
N ASP A 22 6.67 -14.15 24.20
CA ASP A 22 5.82 -15.30 23.85
C ASP A 22 6.67 -16.59 23.83
N GLY A 23 6.12 -17.67 24.36
CA GLY A 23 6.72 -19.01 24.14
C GLY A 23 6.64 -19.40 22.65
N VAL A 24 7.58 -20.26 22.20
CA VAL A 24 7.69 -20.63 20.78
C VAL A 24 6.36 -21.11 20.19
N ALA A 25 5.64 -22.01 20.87
CA ALA A 25 4.35 -22.51 20.39
C ALA A 25 3.32 -21.39 20.23
N THR A 26 3.22 -20.49 21.21
CA THR A 26 2.29 -19.34 21.18
C THR A 26 2.65 -18.39 20.04
N ALA A 27 3.93 -18.06 19.86
CA ALA A 27 4.39 -17.18 18.80
C ALA A 27 4.07 -17.76 17.42
N VAL A 28 4.28 -19.07 17.24
CA VAL A 28 3.95 -19.79 15.98
C VAL A 28 2.44 -19.75 15.73
N ASP A 29 1.62 -20.10 16.71
CA ASP A 29 0.16 -20.14 16.54
C ASP A 29 -0.43 -18.77 16.25
N ARG A 30 -0.01 -17.75 16.99
CA ARG A 30 -0.45 -16.35 16.72
C ARG A 30 -0.03 -15.86 15.35
N THR A 31 1.21 -16.19 14.94
CA THR A 31 1.69 -15.79 13.60
C THR A 31 0.92 -16.54 12.51
N ARG A 32 0.63 -17.81 12.67
CA ARG A 32 -0.19 -18.59 11.74
C ARG A 32 -1.57 -17.99 11.59
N THR A 33 -2.27 -17.73 12.69
CA THR A 33 -3.60 -17.09 12.67
C THR A 33 -3.59 -15.75 11.96
N ALA A 34 -2.56 -14.93 12.21
CA ALA A 34 -2.41 -13.64 11.55
C ALA A 34 -2.16 -13.78 10.04
N VAL A 35 -1.34 -14.76 9.62
CA VAL A 35 -1.08 -15.07 8.20
C VAL A 35 -2.36 -15.53 7.51
N GLU A 36 -3.11 -16.45 8.13
CA GLU A 36 -4.39 -16.96 7.59
C GLU A 36 -5.40 -15.83 7.41
N GLY A 37 -5.57 -14.94 8.40
CA GLY A 37 -6.45 -13.79 8.30
C GLY A 37 -6.02 -12.81 7.20
N THR A 38 -4.72 -12.61 7.03
CA THR A 38 -4.15 -11.76 5.97
C THR A 38 -4.37 -12.40 4.58
N ALA A 39 -4.17 -13.70 4.44
CA ALA A 39 -4.41 -14.42 3.19
C ALA A 39 -5.88 -14.31 2.75
N LEU A 40 -6.83 -14.54 3.66
CA LEU A 40 -8.26 -14.35 3.39
C LEU A 40 -8.61 -12.92 2.96
N ALA A 41 -7.95 -11.91 3.54
CA ALA A 41 -8.14 -10.53 3.12
C ALA A 41 -7.59 -10.29 1.70
N GLN A 42 -6.41 -10.83 1.39
CA GLN A 42 -5.83 -10.77 0.05
C GLN A 42 -6.72 -11.47 -1.00
N GLU A 43 -7.27 -12.65 -0.69
CA GLU A 43 -8.21 -13.37 -1.56
C GLU A 43 -9.43 -12.50 -1.89
N ARG A 44 -10.04 -11.85 -0.87
CA ARG A 44 -11.17 -10.93 -1.11
C ARG A 44 -10.81 -9.73 -1.97
N LEU A 45 -9.62 -9.16 -1.77
CA LEU A 45 -9.14 -8.03 -2.58
C LEU A 45 -8.82 -8.43 -4.03
N LEU A 46 -8.61 -9.73 -4.27
CA LEU A 46 -8.29 -10.32 -5.57
C LEU A 46 -9.49 -11.08 -6.19
N ASP A 47 -10.71 -10.91 -5.69
CA ASP A 47 -11.92 -11.60 -6.18
C ASP A 47 -12.17 -11.32 -7.68
N ASP A 48 -12.05 -10.04 -8.10
CA ASP A 48 -12.02 -9.66 -9.52
C ASP A 48 -10.83 -8.73 -9.78
N PRO A 49 -9.64 -9.31 -10.03
CA PRO A 49 -8.43 -8.52 -10.16
C PRO A 49 -8.40 -7.66 -11.44
N GLU A 50 -9.07 -8.11 -12.52
CA GLU A 50 -9.11 -7.36 -13.78
C GLU A 50 -10.00 -6.11 -13.66
N ALA A 51 -11.21 -6.25 -13.13
CA ALA A 51 -12.10 -5.12 -12.90
C ALA A 51 -11.51 -4.14 -11.88
N SER A 52 -10.89 -4.65 -10.82
CA SER A 52 -10.22 -3.84 -9.80
C SER A 52 -9.03 -3.06 -10.37
N ALA A 53 -8.20 -3.69 -11.19
CA ALA A 53 -7.06 -3.03 -11.85
C ALA A 53 -7.53 -1.92 -12.81
N GLU A 54 -8.59 -2.16 -13.58
CA GLU A 54 -9.15 -1.17 -14.50
C GLU A 54 -9.79 0.01 -13.73
N ARG A 55 -10.55 -0.25 -12.65
CA ARG A 55 -11.12 0.78 -11.79
C ARG A 55 -10.05 1.66 -11.18
N LEU A 56 -8.98 1.06 -10.64
CA LEU A 56 -7.87 1.79 -10.03
C LEU A 56 -7.06 2.56 -11.06
N ARG A 57 -6.87 2.00 -12.26
CA ARG A 57 -6.24 2.70 -13.39
C ARG A 57 -7.08 3.93 -13.80
N ALA A 58 -8.40 3.78 -13.91
CA ALA A 58 -9.31 4.87 -14.22
C ALA A 58 -9.30 5.94 -13.12
N TRP A 59 -9.28 5.55 -11.84
CA TRP A 59 -9.10 6.46 -10.71
C TRP A 59 -7.78 7.23 -10.81
N HIS A 60 -6.67 6.55 -11.11
CA HIS A 60 -5.36 7.20 -11.27
C HIS A 60 -5.38 8.25 -12.39
N GLY A 61 -6.13 8.01 -13.46
CA GLY A 61 -6.41 8.99 -14.52
C GLY A 61 -5.19 9.52 -15.29
N GLY A 62 -4.05 8.83 -15.21
CA GLY A 62 -2.82 9.27 -15.85
C GLY A 62 -2.10 10.43 -15.16
N ARG A 63 -2.41 10.71 -13.90
CA ARG A 63 -1.72 11.74 -13.10
C ARG A 63 -0.21 11.56 -13.12
N SER A 64 0.51 12.67 -13.21
CA SER A 64 1.97 12.65 -13.47
C SER A 64 2.80 12.28 -12.24
N VAL A 65 2.28 12.53 -11.03
CA VAL A 65 2.95 12.23 -9.76
C VAL A 65 2.06 11.33 -8.92
N THR A 66 2.65 10.29 -8.36
CA THR A 66 1.97 9.44 -7.37
C THR A 66 2.72 9.50 -6.05
N VAL A 67 2.01 9.78 -4.95
CA VAL A 67 2.58 9.72 -3.60
C VAL A 67 1.90 8.61 -2.83
N THR A 68 2.68 7.85 -2.09
CA THR A 68 2.17 6.83 -1.17
C THR A 68 2.50 7.24 0.26
N LEU A 69 1.49 7.31 1.10
CA LEU A 69 1.54 7.94 2.41
C LEU A 69 1.14 6.94 3.50
N GLY A 70 1.85 6.95 4.61
CA GLY A 70 1.53 6.10 5.77
C GLY A 70 2.33 6.49 6.99
N ARG A 71 1.80 6.19 8.20
CA ARG A 71 2.44 6.41 9.50
C ARG A 71 2.82 5.11 10.15
N GLY A 72 3.86 5.13 10.98
CA GLY A 72 4.28 3.96 11.74
C GLY A 72 4.43 2.71 10.87
N PRO A 73 3.88 1.56 11.26
CA PRO A 73 3.94 0.31 10.48
C PRO A 73 3.35 0.42 9.07
N ALA A 74 2.36 1.29 8.83
CA ALA A 74 1.78 1.51 7.50
C ALA A 74 2.78 2.07 6.47
N ARG A 75 3.92 2.65 6.92
CA ARG A 75 5.03 3.03 6.05
C ARG A 75 5.57 1.87 5.23
N ALA A 76 5.57 0.66 5.75
CA ALA A 76 6.02 -0.51 4.99
C ALA A 76 5.16 -0.74 3.73
N ALA A 77 3.84 -0.54 3.83
CA ALA A 77 2.94 -0.59 2.68
C ALA A 77 3.22 0.58 1.72
N ALA A 78 3.40 1.79 2.24
CA ALA A 78 3.68 2.97 1.41
C ALA A 78 4.99 2.82 0.63
N GLU A 79 6.08 2.46 1.29
CA GLU A 79 7.40 2.29 0.67
C GLU A 79 7.39 1.18 -0.40
N MET A 80 6.80 0.02 -0.08
CA MET A 80 6.68 -1.07 -1.04
C MET A 80 5.81 -0.69 -2.24
N SER A 81 4.75 0.07 -2.02
CA SER A 81 3.86 0.55 -3.08
C SER A 81 4.55 1.51 -4.04
N ALA A 82 5.32 2.47 -3.53
CA ALA A 82 6.10 3.38 -4.36
C ALA A 82 7.15 2.62 -5.20
N LEU A 83 7.79 1.60 -4.61
CA LEU A 83 8.73 0.75 -5.35
C LEU A 83 8.04 0.02 -6.50
N LEU A 84 6.90 -0.63 -6.25
CA LEU A 84 6.13 -1.35 -7.27
C LEU A 84 5.71 -0.44 -8.43
N LEU A 85 5.27 0.77 -8.14
CA LEU A 85 4.88 1.75 -9.15
C LEU A 85 6.09 2.20 -9.99
N LYS A 86 7.24 2.46 -9.35
CA LYS A 86 8.50 2.78 -10.06
C LYS A 86 8.94 1.64 -10.98
N GLU A 87 8.83 0.39 -10.53
CA GLU A 87 9.12 -0.80 -11.34
C GLU A 87 8.23 -0.89 -12.58
N CYS A 88 7.01 -0.36 -12.50
CA CYS A 88 6.09 -0.22 -13.63
C CYS A 88 6.30 1.06 -14.46
N GLY A 89 7.28 1.90 -14.11
CA GLY A 89 7.65 3.13 -14.81
C GLY A 89 6.75 4.32 -14.48
N VAL A 90 6.08 4.28 -13.34
CA VAL A 90 5.29 5.38 -12.80
C VAL A 90 6.18 6.23 -11.90
N MET A 91 6.10 7.55 -12.03
CA MET A 91 6.75 8.47 -11.09
C MET A 91 6.02 8.37 -9.75
N ALA A 92 6.64 7.73 -8.79
CA ALA A 92 6.04 7.50 -7.47
C ALA A 92 7.07 7.73 -6.36
N GLU A 93 6.61 8.29 -5.23
CA GLU A 93 7.43 8.49 -4.04
C GLU A 93 6.66 8.12 -2.78
N SER A 94 7.36 7.57 -1.80
CA SER A 94 6.82 7.29 -0.48
C SER A 94 7.28 8.36 0.50
N ILE A 95 6.34 8.97 1.21
CA ILE A 95 6.63 9.98 2.23
C ILE A 95 5.82 9.61 3.48
N GLU A 96 6.43 9.79 4.66
CA GLU A 96 5.69 9.64 5.91
C GLU A 96 4.60 10.71 5.98
N SER A 97 3.35 10.34 6.33
CA SER A 97 2.20 11.24 6.24
C SER A 97 2.34 12.53 7.06
N GLY A 98 3.04 12.49 8.21
CA GLY A 98 3.34 13.69 8.99
C GLY A 98 4.35 14.59 8.29
N ALA A 99 5.43 14.00 7.77
CA ALA A 99 6.45 14.73 7.02
C ALA A 99 5.88 15.36 5.74
N PHE A 100 4.89 14.72 5.11
CA PHE A 100 4.23 15.26 3.93
C PHE A 100 3.59 16.64 4.17
N ARG A 101 3.08 16.89 5.38
CA ARG A 101 2.49 18.19 5.76
C ARG A 101 3.51 19.33 5.87
N HIS A 102 4.81 19.02 5.93
CA HIS A 102 5.87 19.99 6.15
C HIS A 102 6.64 20.33 4.87
N GLY A 103 5.91 20.73 3.83
CA GLY A 103 6.47 21.17 2.54
C GLY A 103 5.90 20.39 1.37
N PRO A 104 6.02 19.04 1.28
CA PRO A 104 5.47 18.28 0.15
C PRO A 104 3.96 18.45 -0.11
N LEU A 105 3.18 18.91 0.86
CA LEU A 105 1.76 19.24 0.69
C LEU A 105 1.52 20.28 -0.42
N GLU A 106 2.50 21.14 -0.70
CA GLU A 106 2.43 22.11 -1.83
C GLU A 106 2.38 21.43 -3.21
N LEU A 107 2.65 20.12 -3.29
CA LEU A 107 2.47 19.34 -4.53
C LEU A 107 1.02 18.91 -4.75
N ALA A 108 0.15 19.08 -3.74
CA ALA A 108 -1.24 18.66 -3.83
C ALA A 108 -1.98 19.42 -4.94
N GLY A 109 -2.71 18.70 -5.77
CA GLY A 109 -3.45 19.27 -6.89
C GLY A 109 -3.88 18.19 -7.90
N PRO A 110 -4.53 18.62 -9.00
CA PRO A 110 -5.16 17.70 -9.95
C PRO A 110 -4.19 16.74 -10.65
N ASP A 111 -2.89 17.08 -10.73
CA ASP A 111 -1.85 16.25 -11.35
C ASP A 111 -1.26 15.20 -10.41
N MET A 112 -1.69 15.18 -9.14
CA MET A 112 -1.21 14.25 -8.13
C MET A 112 -2.24 13.15 -7.82
N ALA A 113 -1.78 11.90 -7.77
CA ALA A 113 -2.47 10.77 -7.15
C ALA A 113 -1.85 10.49 -5.79
N ALA A 114 -2.65 10.36 -4.74
CA ALA A 114 -2.20 10.01 -3.40
C ALA A 114 -2.85 8.71 -2.94
N VAL A 115 -2.03 7.76 -2.50
CA VAL A 115 -2.49 6.54 -1.82
C VAL A 115 -2.18 6.68 -0.33
N VAL A 116 -3.21 6.74 0.49
CA VAL A 116 -3.08 6.94 1.94
C VAL A 116 -3.39 5.63 2.67
N PHE A 117 -2.41 5.08 3.36
CA PHE A 117 -2.56 3.89 4.19
C PHE A 117 -2.92 4.28 5.62
N ALA A 118 -4.21 4.39 5.90
CA ALA A 118 -4.75 4.75 7.21
C ALA A 118 -5.15 3.51 8.02
N THR A 119 -4.20 2.57 8.17
CA THR A 119 -4.41 1.27 8.82
C THR A 119 -4.05 1.26 10.31
N GLU A 120 -3.35 2.28 10.81
CA GLU A 120 -2.90 2.35 12.19
C GLU A 120 -3.96 3.01 13.08
N PRO A 121 -4.53 2.31 14.07
CA PRO A 121 -5.64 2.84 14.88
C PRO A 121 -5.30 4.18 15.56
N GLU A 122 -4.08 4.33 16.06
CA GLU A 122 -3.65 5.50 16.82
C GLU A 122 -3.50 6.76 15.95
N THR A 123 -3.19 6.60 14.66
CA THR A 123 -2.92 7.72 13.74
C THR A 123 -3.95 7.85 12.63
N ARG A 124 -4.89 6.90 12.52
CA ARG A 124 -5.89 6.84 11.46
C ARG A 124 -6.60 8.17 11.19
N ARG A 125 -7.04 8.85 12.27
CA ARG A 125 -7.72 10.15 12.14
C ARG A 125 -6.84 11.23 11.51
N LEU A 126 -5.53 11.19 11.77
CA LEU A 126 -4.57 12.13 11.19
C LEU A 126 -4.36 11.84 9.70
N ASP A 127 -4.35 10.57 9.32
CA ASP A 127 -4.20 10.15 7.93
C ASP A 127 -5.48 10.42 7.13
N LEU A 128 -6.66 10.22 7.71
CA LEU A 128 -7.94 10.60 7.11
C LEU A 128 -8.08 12.12 6.95
N GLY A 129 -7.62 12.91 7.93
CA GLY A 129 -7.58 14.36 7.82
C GLY A 129 -6.60 14.84 6.74
N LEU A 130 -5.48 14.15 6.53
CA LEU A 130 -4.59 14.45 5.40
C LEU A 130 -5.25 14.09 4.07
N ALA A 131 -5.96 12.96 4.00
CA ALA A 131 -6.70 12.56 2.80
C ALA A 131 -7.79 13.59 2.43
N ASP A 132 -8.45 14.19 3.42
CA ASP A 132 -9.46 15.25 3.22
C ASP A 132 -8.81 16.50 2.63
N ASP A 133 -7.72 16.99 3.21
CA ASP A 133 -6.96 18.15 2.67
C ASP A 133 -6.51 17.90 1.21
N LEU A 134 -6.10 16.67 0.90
CA LEU A 134 -5.68 16.31 -0.46
C LEU A 134 -6.84 16.28 -1.45
N VAL A 135 -8.02 15.84 -1.02
CA VAL A 135 -9.26 15.91 -1.84
C VAL A 135 -9.64 17.37 -2.06
N GLU A 136 -9.61 18.21 -1.03
CA GLU A 136 -9.89 19.64 -1.15
C GLU A 136 -8.93 20.35 -2.11
N ALA A 137 -7.68 19.95 -2.15
CA ALA A 137 -6.67 20.43 -3.10
C ALA A 137 -6.88 19.94 -4.54
N GLY A 138 -7.83 19.03 -4.77
CA GLY A 138 -8.15 18.48 -6.10
C GLY A 138 -7.31 17.26 -6.50
N SER A 139 -6.53 16.68 -5.60
CA SER A 139 -5.76 15.45 -5.86
C SER A 139 -6.69 14.25 -6.03
N GLY A 140 -6.26 13.26 -6.83
CA GLY A 140 -6.88 11.93 -6.80
C GLY A 140 -6.46 11.18 -5.54
N VAL A 141 -7.39 10.87 -4.65
CA VAL A 141 -7.07 10.23 -3.37
C VAL A 141 -7.67 8.83 -3.31
N LEU A 142 -6.83 7.85 -2.98
CA LEU A 142 -7.21 6.47 -2.64
C LEU A 142 -6.85 6.24 -1.18
N VAL A 143 -7.81 5.85 -0.37
CA VAL A 143 -7.59 5.53 1.04
C VAL A 143 -7.72 4.03 1.27
N VAL A 144 -6.73 3.43 1.91
CA VAL A 144 -6.75 2.04 2.35
C VAL A 144 -6.93 2.00 3.86
N THR A 145 -8.08 1.52 4.31
CA THR A 145 -8.47 1.45 5.73
C THR A 145 -9.03 0.08 6.09
N PRO A 146 -9.17 -0.25 7.38
CA PRO A 146 -9.77 -1.52 7.77
C PRO A 146 -11.22 -1.68 7.34
N ASP A 147 -12.01 -0.62 7.34
CA ASP A 147 -13.48 -0.63 7.15
C ASP A 147 -13.97 0.13 5.91
N GLY A 148 -13.07 0.71 5.13
CA GLY A 148 -13.42 1.49 3.95
C GLY A 148 -13.83 2.94 4.26
N GLU A 149 -13.59 3.44 5.48
CA GLU A 149 -13.81 4.85 5.79
C GLU A 149 -12.84 5.73 4.99
N ALA A 150 -13.38 6.75 4.32
CA ALA A 150 -12.62 7.74 3.58
C ALA A 150 -13.38 9.06 3.48
N PRO A 151 -12.70 10.18 3.23
CA PRO A 151 -13.34 11.46 2.93
C PRO A 151 -14.21 11.39 1.68
N LYS A 152 -15.25 12.26 1.64
CA LYS A 152 -16.08 12.37 0.44
C LYS A 152 -15.24 12.86 -0.75
N GLY A 153 -15.26 12.11 -1.84
CA GLY A 153 -14.47 12.39 -3.05
C GLY A 153 -13.20 11.56 -3.15
N ALA A 154 -12.80 10.86 -2.09
CA ALA A 154 -11.76 9.85 -2.16
C ALA A 154 -12.34 8.48 -2.58
N GLU A 155 -11.53 7.69 -3.27
CA GLU A 155 -11.76 6.27 -3.47
C GLU A 155 -11.35 5.52 -2.19
N ALA A 156 -12.09 4.47 -1.81
CA ALA A 156 -11.83 3.72 -0.59
C ALA A 156 -11.69 2.23 -0.83
N ILE A 157 -10.77 1.59 -0.11
CA ILE A 157 -10.61 0.14 -0.10
C ILE A 157 -10.51 -0.36 1.34
N ALA A 158 -11.37 -1.33 1.68
CA ALA A 158 -11.37 -1.99 2.98
C ALA A 158 -10.47 -3.22 2.98
N THR A 159 -9.51 -3.30 3.92
CA THR A 159 -8.69 -4.50 4.14
C THR A 159 -9.32 -5.50 5.10
N GLY A 160 -10.30 -5.09 5.90
CA GLY A 160 -10.69 -5.76 7.13
C GLY A 160 -9.74 -5.41 8.27
N TYR A 161 -10.16 -5.75 9.49
CA TYR A 161 -9.33 -5.61 10.69
C TYR A 161 -8.36 -6.79 10.76
N LEU A 162 -7.08 -6.53 10.61
CA LEU A 162 -6.01 -7.52 10.54
C LEU A 162 -4.99 -7.31 11.67
N ASP A 163 -4.14 -8.31 11.88
CA ASP A 163 -3.00 -8.18 12.78
C ASP A 163 -2.08 -7.03 12.32
N ARG A 164 -1.72 -6.16 13.27
CA ARG A 164 -0.93 -4.95 13.00
C ARG A 164 0.39 -5.23 12.29
N ALA A 165 1.03 -6.35 12.61
CA ALA A 165 2.31 -6.70 12.00
C ALA A 165 2.19 -7.18 10.56
N LEU A 166 0.99 -7.59 10.12
CA LEU A 166 0.76 -8.17 8.79
C LEU A 166 -0.20 -7.37 7.91
N VAL A 167 -0.87 -6.35 8.45
CA VAL A 167 -1.84 -5.54 7.68
C VAL A 167 -1.23 -4.96 6.41
N SER A 168 0.03 -4.57 6.43
CA SER A 168 0.73 -4.02 5.25
C SER A 168 0.80 -5.02 4.10
N ALA A 169 0.83 -6.33 4.36
CA ALA A 169 0.84 -7.35 3.31
C ALA A 169 -0.49 -7.43 2.54
N ALA A 170 -1.62 -7.12 3.18
CA ALA A 170 -2.90 -6.99 2.49
C ALA A 170 -3.09 -5.57 1.91
N ALA A 171 -2.66 -4.55 2.63
CA ALA A 171 -2.85 -3.15 2.25
C ALA A 171 -2.16 -2.77 0.92
N ILE A 172 -1.08 -3.46 0.53
CA ILE A 172 -0.40 -3.21 -0.76
C ILE A 172 -1.15 -3.78 -1.97
N VAL A 173 -2.10 -4.72 -1.80
CA VAL A 173 -2.80 -5.40 -2.92
C VAL A 173 -3.46 -4.40 -3.87
N PRO A 174 -4.17 -3.36 -3.41
CA PRO A 174 -4.74 -2.36 -4.30
C PRO A 174 -3.69 -1.67 -5.19
N VAL A 175 -2.51 -1.38 -4.66
CA VAL A 175 -1.45 -0.75 -5.46
C VAL A 175 -0.79 -1.74 -6.41
N GLN A 176 -0.74 -3.02 -6.07
CA GLN A 176 -0.31 -4.06 -7.01
C GLN A 176 -1.26 -4.16 -8.22
N LEU A 177 -2.56 -4.10 -7.98
CA LEU A 177 -3.58 -4.07 -9.03
C LEU A 177 -3.50 -2.78 -9.86
N LEU A 178 -3.30 -1.63 -9.22
CA LEU A 178 -3.04 -0.37 -9.91
C LEU A 178 -1.80 -0.46 -10.80
N ALA A 179 -0.67 -0.91 -10.25
CA ALA A 179 0.59 -1.05 -10.98
C ALA A 179 0.45 -2.01 -12.18
N TRP A 180 -0.28 -3.11 -11.99
CA TRP A 180 -0.61 -4.05 -13.06
C TRP A 180 -1.45 -3.39 -14.17
N GLY A 181 -2.52 -2.66 -13.80
CA GLY A 181 -3.37 -1.93 -14.76
C GLY A 181 -2.60 -0.87 -15.54
N LEU A 182 -1.76 -0.08 -14.86
CA LEU A 182 -0.92 0.94 -15.49
C LEU A 182 0.14 0.35 -16.41
N ALA A 183 0.81 -0.74 -16.01
CA ALA A 183 1.80 -1.43 -16.84
C ALA A 183 1.17 -1.97 -18.13
N ARG A 184 0.01 -2.64 -18.03
CA ARG A 184 -0.73 -3.16 -19.20
C ARG A 184 -1.14 -2.03 -20.16
N ALA A 185 -1.68 -0.94 -19.62
CA ALA A 185 -2.07 0.22 -20.44
C ALA A 185 -0.88 0.87 -21.16
N ALA A 186 0.31 0.81 -20.57
CA ALA A 186 1.56 1.27 -21.18
C ALA A 186 2.23 0.22 -22.13
N GLY A 187 1.56 -0.90 -22.41
CA GLY A 187 2.11 -1.98 -23.22
C GLY A 187 3.29 -2.73 -22.59
N ARG A 188 3.45 -2.64 -21.27
CA ARG A 188 4.52 -3.32 -20.52
C ARG A 188 4.03 -4.65 -19.98
N SER A 189 4.92 -5.63 -19.91
CA SER A 189 4.65 -6.89 -19.23
C SER A 189 4.95 -6.72 -17.73
N PRO A 190 3.97 -6.84 -16.83
CA PRO A 190 4.19 -6.71 -15.39
C PRO A 190 5.23 -7.71 -14.90
N GLY A 191 6.15 -7.26 -14.03
CA GLY A 191 7.23 -8.09 -13.50
C GLY A 191 8.41 -8.34 -14.44
N VAL A 192 8.38 -7.80 -15.66
CA VAL A 192 9.50 -7.85 -16.60
C VAL A 192 10.24 -6.51 -16.57
N TYR A 193 11.48 -6.55 -16.11
CA TYR A 193 12.33 -5.37 -16.05
C TYR A 193 13.01 -5.14 -17.41
N THR A 194 13.00 -3.88 -17.89
CA THR A 194 13.66 -3.50 -19.15
C THR A 194 15.05 -2.90 -18.93
N ARG A 195 15.34 -2.40 -17.73
CA ARG A 195 16.59 -1.69 -17.39
C ARG A 195 17.30 -2.25 -16.17
N ALA A 196 16.57 -2.83 -15.23
CA ALA A 196 17.11 -3.48 -14.06
C ALA A 196 17.16 -4.99 -14.25
N THR A 197 18.04 -5.66 -13.55
CA THR A 197 18.05 -7.13 -13.41
C THR A 197 17.60 -7.52 -12.01
N LYS A 198 17.05 -8.72 -11.85
CA LYS A 198 16.62 -9.22 -10.53
C LYS A 198 17.75 -9.25 -9.51
N VAL A 199 18.98 -9.38 -9.99
CA VAL A 199 20.20 -9.28 -9.19
C VAL A 199 21.04 -8.18 -9.82
N THR A 200 21.41 -7.16 -9.02
CA THR A 200 22.32 -6.10 -9.48
C THR A 200 23.69 -6.69 -9.72
N THR A 201 24.15 -6.65 -10.95
CA THR A 201 25.47 -7.18 -11.38
C THR A 201 26.44 -6.08 -11.81
N ARG A 202 25.99 -4.82 -11.81
CA ARG A 202 26.79 -3.62 -12.14
C ARG A 202 26.48 -2.53 -11.13
N GLU A 203 27.51 -1.93 -10.57
CA GLU A 203 27.45 -0.71 -9.76
C GLU A 203 27.86 0.50 -10.60
#